data_2647b58da29b980784738bb494d77ef5
#
_entry.id   2647b58da29b980784738bb494d77ef5
#
_cell.length_a   1.000
_cell.length_b   1.000
_cell.length_c   1.000
_cell.angle_alpha   90.00
_cell.angle_beta   90.00
_cell.angle_gamma   90.00
#
_symmetry.space_group_name_H-M   'P 1'
#
loop_
_entity.id
_entity.type
_entity.pdbx_description
1 polymer ?
#
loop_
_entity_poly.entity_id
_entity_poly.type
_entity_poly.pdbx_seq_one_letter_code
_entity_poly.pdbx_strand_id
1 'polypeptide(L)'
;MRKLLYLLASAAVMAGGCSEKKETPAGEGCGTIRIACEADATIDAAAAMAAVQGATRAAAKPDGKDFTLRIRGENFDKSWATVAAYNAEETAYTFPEGRYAITVTYGDPEAEGADKPYYAGATEVEVAARRTSTAQITATIGNAQTLVHATESF
;
A
#
# COMPACT_ATOMS: atom_id res chain seq x y z
N MET A 1 -17.78 -67.19 3.27
CA MET A 1 -16.59 -66.33 3.46
C MET A 1 -16.86 -64.99 2.79
N ARG A 2 -17.26 -64.01 3.59
CA ARG A 2 -17.66 -62.65 3.12
C ARG A 2 -16.44 -61.76 3.22
N LYS A 3 -15.89 -61.29 2.09
CA LYS A 3 -14.84 -60.29 2.06
C LYS A 3 -15.49 -58.91 1.99
N LEU A 4 -15.43 -58.20 3.09
CA LEU A 4 -15.87 -56.81 3.23
C LEU A 4 -14.77 -55.95 2.63
N LEU A 5 -15.05 -55.27 1.52
CA LEU A 5 -14.19 -54.30 0.89
C LEU A 5 -14.49 -52.92 1.52
N TYR A 6 -13.61 -52.44 2.39
CA TYR A 6 -13.66 -51.06 2.88
C TYR A 6 -13.09 -50.14 1.81
N LEU A 7 -13.95 -49.38 1.18
CA LEU A 7 -13.56 -48.24 0.32
C LEU A 7 -13.28 -47.06 1.22
N LEU A 8 -12.00 -46.76 1.48
CA LEU A 8 -11.57 -45.52 2.09
C LEU A 8 -11.68 -44.42 1.05
N ALA A 9 -12.71 -43.59 1.17
CA ALA A 9 -12.82 -42.35 0.43
C ALA A 9 -11.87 -41.33 1.09
N SER A 10 -10.68 -41.17 0.53
CA SER A 10 -9.76 -40.10 0.86
C SER A 10 -10.33 -38.77 0.31
N ALA A 11 -10.96 -37.98 1.15
CA ALA A 11 -11.28 -36.60 0.85
C ALA A 11 -9.97 -35.79 0.81
N ALA A 12 -9.42 -35.61 -0.38
CA ALA A 12 -8.35 -34.65 -0.60
C ALA A 12 -8.95 -33.26 -0.46
N VAL A 13 -8.73 -32.63 0.69
CA VAL A 13 -8.95 -31.20 0.89
C VAL A 13 -7.90 -30.48 0.03
N MET A 14 -8.30 -30.11 -1.18
CA MET A 14 -7.53 -29.18 -2.00
C MET A 14 -7.63 -27.81 -1.34
N ALA A 15 -6.69 -27.49 -0.45
CA ALA A 15 -6.45 -26.12 -0.06
C ALA A 15 -5.99 -25.40 -1.34
N GLY A 16 -6.94 -24.75 -2.01
CA GLY A 16 -6.70 -23.93 -3.20
C GLY A 16 -5.89 -22.70 -2.79
N GLY A 17 -4.57 -22.87 -2.69
CA GLY A 17 -3.67 -21.74 -2.48
C GLY A 17 -3.67 -20.87 -3.73
N CYS A 18 -4.10 -19.62 -3.60
CA CYS A 18 -3.90 -18.64 -4.64
C CYS A 18 -2.39 -18.40 -4.79
N SER A 19 -1.89 -18.51 -6.02
CA SER A 19 -0.49 -18.30 -6.32
C SER A 19 -0.15 -16.81 -6.30
N GLU A 20 1.02 -16.46 -5.81
CA GLU A 20 1.50 -15.07 -5.74
C GLU A 20 1.56 -14.36 -7.10
N LYS A 21 1.77 -15.12 -8.17
CA LYS A 21 1.77 -14.60 -9.54
C LYS A 21 1.13 -15.63 -10.46
N LYS A 22 0.03 -15.29 -11.10
CA LYS A 22 -0.71 -16.17 -12.00
C LYS A 22 -1.21 -15.41 -13.21
N GLU A 23 -0.91 -15.91 -14.39
CA GLU A 23 -1.39 -15.37 -15.68
C GLU A 23 -2.86 -15.74 -15.99
N THR A 24 -3.57 -16.34 -15.03
CA THR A 24 -4.95 -16.82 -15.18
C THR A 24 -5.91 -15.92 -14.39
N PRO A 25 -7.14 -15.68 -14.87
CA PRO A 25 -8.13 -14.93 -14.11
C PRO A 25 -8.34 -15.55 -12.72
N ALA A 26 -8.69 -14.72 -11.74
CA ALA A 26 -8.87 -15.12 -10.35
C ALA A 26 -9.69 -16.40 -10.24
N GLY A 27 -9.12 -17.42 -9.58
CA GLY A 27 -9.79 -18.70 -9.31
C GLY A 27 -10.98 -18.53 -8.36
N GLU A 28 -11.67 -19.64 -8.06
CA GLU A 28 -12.71 -19.63 -7.03
C GLU A 28 -12.11 -19.19 -5.69
N GLY A 29 -12.75 -18.22 -5.03
CA GLY A 29 -12.28 -17.66 -3.76
C GLY A 29 -11.09 -16.67 -3.84
N CYS A 30 -10.73 -16.20 -5.03
CA CYS A 30 -9.69 -15.18 -5.21
C CYS A 30 -10.20 -13.96 -5.98
N GLY A 31 -9.67 -12.79 -5.63
CA GLY A 31 -9.91 -11.52 -6.33
C GLY A 31 -8.59 -10.82 -6.66
N THR A 32 -8.68 -9.61 -7.20
CA THR A 32 -7.53 -8.76 -7.50
C THR A 32 -7.64 -7.43 -6.75
N ILE A 33 -6.52 -6.77 -6.51
CA ILE A 33 -6.46 -5.45 -5.86
C ILE A 33 -5.85 -4.47 -6.86
N ARG A 34 -6.48 -3.30 -7.03
CA ARG A 34 -5.93 -2.15 -7.74
C ARG A 34 -5.58 -1.06 -6.74
N ILE A 35 -4.43 -0.45 -6.90
CA ILE A 35 -3.95 0.59 -5.99
C ILE A 35 -4.09 1.96 -6.68
N ALA A 36 -4.77 2.88 -6.00
CA ALA A 36 -4.80 4.30 -6.31
C ALA A 36 -4.16 5.06 -5.16
N CYS A 37 -3.01 5.68 -5.39
CA CYS A 37 -2.26 6.41 -4.38
C CYS A 37 -2.13 7.87 -4.77
N GLU A 38 -2.40 8.76 -3.81
CA GLU A 38 -2.19 10.20 -3.94
C GLU A 38 -1.34 10.69 -2.76
N ALA A 39 -0.39 11.59 -3.04
CA ALA A 39 0.31 12.30 -2.00
C ALA A 39 -0.50 13.53 -1.58
N ASP A 40 -0.61 13.79 -0.30
CA ASP A 40 -1.10 15.07 0.22
C ASP A 40 0.05 15.81 0.90
N ALA A 41 0.46 16.91 0.28
CA ALA A 41 1.51 17.79 0.78
C ALA A 41 0.95 18.91 1.67
N THR A 42 -0.33 18.84 2.05
CA THR A 42 -0.94 19.85 2.91
C THR A 42 -0.34 19.70 4.31
N ILE A 43 0.54 20.61 4.65
CA ILE A 43 0.96 20.81 6.04
C ILE A 43 -0.20 21.55 6.69
N ASP A 44 -0.71 21.07 7.82
CA ASP A 44 -1.79 21.72 8.54
C ASP A 44 -1.34 23.15 8.91
N ALA A 45 -1.76 24.08 8.06
CA ALA A 45 -1.24 25.45 8.04
C ALA A 45 -1.69 26.28 9.25
N ALA A 46 -2.57 25.74 10.10
CA ALA A 46 -3.02 26.46 11.29
C ALA A 46 -1.85 26.75 12.26
N ALA A 47 -0.82 25.92 12.27
CA ALA A 47 0.40 26.15 13.04
C ALA A 47 1.47 26.94 12.27
N ALA A 48 1.46 26.90 10.93
CA ALA A 48 2.49 27.51 10.10
C ALA A 48 2.16 28.94 9.65
N MET A 49 0.89 29.35 9.66
CA MET A 49 0.45 30.66 9.15
C MET A 49 0.83 31.84 10.04
N ALA A 50 1.28 31.63 11.26
CA ALA A 50 1.71 32.70 12.13
C ALA A 50 3.14 33.20 11.83
N ALA A 51 3.91 32.54 11.00
CA ALA A 51 5.37 32.76 11.00
C ALA A 51 6.01 33.17 9.67
N VAL A 52 5.42 33.03 8.47
CA VAL A 52 6.25 33.28 7.26
C VAL A 52 5.50 33.85 6.06
N GLN A 53 5.65 35.13 5.85
CA GLN A 53 5.69 35.75 4.52
C GLN A 53 7.14 35.66 3.99
N GLY A 54 7.54 34.48 3.58
CA GLY A 54 8.87 34.26 3.00
C GLY A 54 8.85 32.97 2.22
N ALA A 55 9.27 33.00 0.95
CA ALA A 55 9.24 31.93 -0.01
C ALA A 55 9.67 30.57 0.57
N THR A 56 8.74 29.77 1.00
CA THR A 56 8.95 28.35 1.21
C THR A 56 9.01 27.70 -0.16
N ARG A 57 10.17 27.20 -0.53
CA ARG A 57 10.31 26.29 -1.64
C ARG A 57 9.65 24.98 -1.20
N ALA A 58 8.35 24.84 -1.48
CA ALA A 58 7.66 23.59 -1.24
C ALA A 58 8.40 22.49 -2.01
N ALA A 59 8.83 21.45 -1.33
CA ALA A 59 9.34 20.25 -2.00
C ALA A 59 8.29 19.77 -3.00
N ALA A 60 8.74 19.38 -4.20
CA ALA A 60 7.82 18.92 -5.23
C ALA A 60 7.04 17.72 -4.69
N LYS A 61 5.71 17.80 -4.80
CA LYS A 61 4.81 16.70 -4.43
C LYS A 61 5.18 15.45 -5.24
N PRO A 62 5.47 14.30 -4.61
CA PRO A 62 5.77 13.08 -5.33
C PRO A 62 4.53 12.54 -6.07
N ASP A 63 4.76 11.86 -7.19
CA ASP A 63 3.69 11.14 -7.88
C ASP A 63 3.32 9.88 -7.07
N GLY A 64 2.03 9.64 -6.86
CA GLY A 64 1.55 8.47 -6.10
C GLY A 64 2.02 7.12 -6.65
N LYS A 65 2.40 7.06 -7.93
CA LYS A 65 2.95 5.82 -8.55
C LYS A 65 4.39 5.51 -8.11
N ASP A 66 5.14 6.47 -7.59
CA ASP A 66 6.55 6.30 -7.20
C ASP A 66 6.70 5.80 -5.75
N PHE A 67 5.59 5.66 -5.03
CA PHE A 67 5.60 5.17 -3.66
C PHE A 67 5.92 3.68 -3.60
N THR A 68 6.74 3.28 -2.64
CA THR A 68 6.92 1.88 -2.27
C THR A 68 5.60 1.33 -1.73
N LEU A 69 5.22 0.13 -2.17
CA LEU A 69 3.97 -0.52 -1.80
C LEU A 69 4.24 -1.77 -0.97
N ARG A 70 3.47 -1.97 0.08
CA ARG A 70 3.41 -3.23 0.83
C ARG A 70 1.96 -3.65 1.03
N ILE A 71 1.65 -4.90 0.73
CA ILE A 71 0.35 -5.52 0.96
C ILE A 71 0.54 -6.66 1.96
N ARG A 72 -0.25 -6.63 3.03
CA ARG A 72 -0.23 -7.64 4.08
C ARG A 72 -1.64 -8.20 4.31
N GLY A 73 -1.76 -9.51 4.31
CA GLY A 73 -2.95 -10.27 4.71
C GLY A 73 -2.61 -11.29 5.78
N GLU A 74 -3.53 -12.17 6.10
CA GLU A 74 -3.35 -13.20 7.13
C GLU A 74 -2.13 -14.11 6.85
N ASN A 75 -1.99 -14.57 5.61
CA ASN A 75 -0.89 -15.43 5.16
C ASN A 75 -0.13 -14.83 3.96
N PHE A 76 -0.17 -13.52 3.82
CA PHE A 76 0.43 -12.80 2.71
C PHE A 76 1.15 -11.55 3.21
N ASP A 77 2.42 -11.39 2.84
CA ASP A 77 3.20 -10.19 3.13
C ASP A 77 4.20 -9.98 1.98
N LYS A 78 3.95 -8.98 1.16
CA LYS A 78 4.80 -8.68 0.01
C LYS A 78 4.93 -7.20 -0.23
N SER A 79 6.11 -6.79 -0.70
CA SER A 79 6.43 -5.41 -1.06
C SER A 79 6.83 -5.30 -2.52
N TRP A 80 6.52 -4.16 -3.12
CA TRP A 80 6.94 -3.77 -4.47
C TRP A 80 7.71 -2.46 -4.40
N ALA A 81 8.66 -2.32 -5.29
CA ALA A 81 9.49 -1.12 -5.35
C ALA A 81 8.65 0.14 -5.59
N THR A 82 7.59 0.04 -6.41
CA THR A 82 6.69 1.15 -6.67
C THR A 82 5.25 0.68 -6.88
N VAL A 83 4.29 1.56 -6.61
CA VAL A 83 2.87 1.36 -6.97
C VAL A 83 2.72 1.15 -8.47
N ALA A 84 3.50 1.88 -9.30
CA ALA A 84 3.50 1.70 -10.76
C ALA A 84 3.90 0.28 -11.17
N ALA A 85 4.95 -0.27 -10.56
CA ALA A 85 5.41 -1.63 -10.85
C ALA A 85 4.36 -2.69 -10.50
N TYR A 86 3.66 -2.50 -9.38
CA TYR A 86 2.55 -3.37 -9.01
C TYR A 86 1.39 -3.25 -10.00
N ASN A 87 0.91 -2.04 -10.28
CA ASN A 87 -0.25 -1.81 -11.15
C ASN A 87 -0.01 -2.25 -12.59
N ALA A 88 1.23 -2.23 -13.07
CA ALA A 88 1.59 -2.74 -14.40
C ALA A 88 1.36 -4.26 -14.52
N GLU A 89 1.43 -4.97 -13.40
CA GLU A 89 1.25 -6.43 -13.33
C GLU A 89 0.08 -6.83 -12.41
N GLU A 90 -0.85 -5.92 -12.07
CA GLU A 90 -1.92 -6.17 -11.08
C GLU A 90 -2.75 -7.41 -11.38
N THR A 91 -2.99 -7.71 -12.66
CA THR A 91 -3.74 -8.89 -13.09
C THR A 91 -2.97 -10.20 -12.91
N ALA A 92 -1.65 -10.13 -12.73
CA ALA A 92 -0.80 -11.29 -12.46
C ALA A 92 -0.86 -11.72 -10.98
N TYR A 93 -1.44 -10.89 -10.10
CA TYR A 93 -1.57 -11.18 -8.68
C TYR A 93 -3.03 -11.47 -8.34
N THR A 94 -3.25 -12.60 -7.66
CA THR A 94 -4.56 -12.97 -7.13
C THR A 94 -4.46 -13.15 -5.62
N PHE A 95 -5.46 -12.68 -4.92
CA PHE A 95 -5.53 -12.68 -3.47
C PHE A 95 -6.73 -13.51 -3.02
N PRO A 96 -6.60 -14.41 -2.02
CA PRO A 96 -7.74 -15.03 -1.37
C PRO A 96 -8.75 -13.98 -0.86
N GLU A 97 -10.00 -14.37 -0.74
CA GLU A 97 -10.99 -13.54 -0.06
C GLU A 97 -10.53 -13.20 1.35
N GLY A 98 -10.67 -11.94 1.75
CA GLY A 98 -10.28 -11.48 3.07
C GLY A 98 -9.87 -10.02 3.11
N ARG A 99 -9.36 -9.60 4.27
CA ARG A 99 -8.87 -8.24 4.50
C ARG A 99 -7.37 -8.16 4.28
N TYR A 100 -6.97 -7.07 3.64
CA TYR A 100 -5.58 -6.75 3.38
C TYR A 100 -5.28 -5.33 3.84
N ALA A 101 -4.23 -5.19 4.64
CA ALA A 101 -3.65 -3.90 4.98
C ALA A 101 -2.65 -3.50 3.89
N ILE A 102 -2.80 -2.29 3.39
CA ILE A 102 -1.98 -1.74 2.33
C ILE A 102 -1.28 -0.51 2.88
N THR A 103 0.04 -0.49 2.76
CA THR A 103 0.89 0.62 3.17
C THR A 103 1.68 1.15 1.99
N VAL A 104 1.81 2.47 1.90
CA VAL A 104 2.66 3.13 0.92
C VAL A 104 3.59 4.09 1.63
N THR A 105 4.85 4.17 1.15
CA THR A 105 5.85 5.08 1.69
C THR A 105 6.67 5.69 0.56
N TYR A 106 7.15 6.92 0.78
CA TYR A 106 8.06 7.60 -0.13
C TYR A 106 9.07 8.41 0.67
N GLY A 107 10.34 8.34 0.28
CA GLY A 107 11.43 8.96 1.02
C GLY A 107 11.96 8.08 2.14
N ASP A 108 12.87 8.65 2.92
CA ASP A 108 13.52 8.00 4.06
C ASP A 108 13.06 8.69 5.35
N PRO A 109 12.45 7.95 6.32
CA PRO A 109 12.00 8.53 7.58
C PRO A 109 13.13 9.07 8.45
N GLU A 110 14.37 8.55 8.26
CA GLU A 110 15.55 8.98 9.01
C GLU A 110 16.33 10.13 8.32
N ALA A 111 15.92 10.50 7.10
CA ALA A 111 16.58 11.57 6.38
C ALA A 111 16.22 12.94 6.94
N GLU A 112 17.23 13.72 7.28
CA GLU A 112 17.08 15.11 7.72
C GLU A 112 17.22 16.08 6.55
N GLY A 113 16.43 17.15 6.57
CA GLY A 113 16.48 18.23 5.58
C GLY A 113 15.10 18.58 5.02
N ALA A 114 14.90 19.86 4.73
CA ALA A 114 13.63 20.38 4.22
C ALA A 114 13.30 19.92 2.79
N ASP A 115 14.31 19.43 2.07
CA ASP A 115 14.21 18.89 0.72
C ASP A 115 14.02 17.36 0.67
N LYS A 116 13.91 16.72 1.84
CA LYS A 116 13.76 15.28 1.99
C LYS A 116 12.46 14.89 2.71
N PRO A 117 11.29 15.19 2.13
CA PRO A 117 10.04 14.86 2.77
C PRO A 117 9.84 13.33 2.76
N TYR A 118 9.40 12.80 3.90
CA TYR A 118 8.91 11.43 4.01
C TYR A 118 7.39 11.43 3.99
N TYR A 119 6.81 10.60 3.14
CA TYR A 119 5.36 10.40 3.06
C TYR A 119 5.01 8.98 3.44
N ALA A 120 3.90 8.84 4.16
CA ALA A 120 3.35 7.54 4.52
C ALA A 120 1.83 7.56 4.43
N GLY A 121 1.25 6.45 4.01
CA GLY A 121 -0.18 6.25 3.95
C GLY A 121 -0.52 4.78 4.16
N ALA A 122 -1.71 4.53 4.71
CA ALA A 122 -2.21 3.18 4.91
C ALA A 122 -3.71 3.13 4.69
N THR A 123 -4.19 1.99 4.20
CA THR A 123 -5.62 1.70 4.08
C THR A 123 -5.85 0.20 4.22
N GLU A 124 -7.10 -0.18 4.43
CA GLU A 124 -7.52 -1.57 4.38
C GLU A 124 -8.45 -1.78 3.19
N VAL A 125 -8.37 -2.94 2.56
CA VAL A 125 -9.26 -3.34 1.49
C VAL A 125 -9.78 -4.75 1.73
N GLU A 126 -11.04 -4.96 1.44
CA GLU A 126 -11.65 -6.29 1.44
C GLU A 126 -11.66 -6.84 0.02
N VAL A 127 -11.08 -8.01 -0.14
CA VAL A 127 -11.05 -8.75 -1.40
C VAL A 127 -12.20 -9.73 -1.44
N ALA A 128 -13.03 -9.66 -2.47
CA ALA A 128 -14.07 -10.62 -2.77
C ALA A 128 -13.72 -11.44 -4.01
N ALA A 129 -14.19 -12.69 -4.05
CA ALA A 129 -13.95 -13.60 -5.17
C ALA A 129 -14.37 -13.02 -6.52
N ARG A 130 -13.55 -13.22 -7.52
CA ARG A 130 -13.79 -12.82 -8.92
C ARG A 130 -14.03 -11.34 -9.11
N ARG A 131 -13.60 -10.51 -8.16
CA ARG A 131 -13.75 -9.04 -8.22
C ARG A 131 -12.40 -8.35 -8.12
N THR A 132 -12.34 -7.16 -8.70
CA THR A 132 -11.26 -6.21 -8.48
C THR A 132 -11.70 -5.24 -7.39
N SER A 133 -10.99 -5.22 -6.28
CA SER A 133 -11.16 -4.23 -5.21
C SER A 133 -10.16 -3.10 -5.42
N THR A 134 -10.62 -1.86 -5.30
CA THR A 134 -9.73 -0.69 -5.42
C THR A 134 -9.41 -0.15 -4.04
N ALA A 135 -8.11 -0.10 -3.71
CA ALA A 135 -7.60 0.57 -2.52
C ALA A 135 -7.20 2.00 -2.86
N GLN A 136 -7.88 2.96 -2.25
CA GLN A 136 -7.51 4.38 -2.34
C GLN A 136 -6.70 4.75 -1.12
N ILE A 137 -5.54 5.38 -1.33
CA ILE A 137 -4.60 5.74 -0.27
C ILE A 137 -4.18 7.18 -0.44
N THR A 138 -4.35 7.97 0.60
CA THR A 138 -3.76 9.31 0.71
C THR A 138 -2.53 9.22 1.60
N ALA A 139 -1.37 9.48 1.04
CA ALA A 139 -0.12 9.52 1.79
C ALA A 139 0.16 10.96 2.23
N THR A 140 0.35 11.15 3.52
CA THR A 140 0.64 12.44 4.14
C THR A 140 2.10 12.55 4.55
N ILE A 141 2.58 13.77 4.79
CA ILE A 141 3.94 13.98 5.30
C ILE A 141 4.06 13.40 6.70
N GLY A 142 4.97 12.45 6.87
CA GLY A 142 5.20 11.72 8.12
C GLY A 142 6.34 12.27 8.98
N ASN A 143 7.22 13.11 8.42
CA ASN A 143 8.29 13.76 9.18
C ASN A 143 7.95 15.22 9.51
N ALA A 144 8.33 15.65 10.72
CA ALA A 144 8.15 17.03 11.13
C ALA A 144 9.14 17.96 10.40
N GLN A 145 8.63 19.08 9.87
CA GLN A 145 9.47 20.15 9.36
C GLN A 145 9.53 21.29 10.39
N THR A 146 10.73 21.64 10.84
CA THR A 146 10.95 22.79 11.72
C THR A 146 11.58 23.93 10.93
N LEU A 147 10.91 25.08 10.88
CA LEU A 147 11.47 26.30 10.31
C LEU A 147 11.91 27.23 11.45
N VAL A 148 13.20 27.54 11.48
CA VAL A 148 13.75 28.51 12.46
C VAL A 148 13.83 29.86 11.78
N HIS A 149 13.07 30.84 12.29
CA HIS A 149 13.18 32.24 11.94
C HIS A 149 14.14 32.94 12.93
N ALA A 150 15.27 33.37 12.43
CA ALA A 150 16.12 34.32 13.18
C ALA A 150 15.64 35.71 12.86
N THR A 151 15.04 36.39 13.83
CA THR A 151 14.82 37.84 13.76
C THR A 151 16.07 38.54 14.26
N GLU A 152 16.73 39.28 13.38
CA GLU A 152 17.79 40.20 13.81
C GLU A 152 17.14 41.30 14.60
N SER A 153 17.28 41.25 15.92
CA SER A 153 16.97 42.35 16.83
C SER A 153 18.29 42.93 17.25
N PHE A 154 18.65 44.03 16.64
CA PHE A 154 19.71 44.95 17.12
C PHE A 154 19.08 46.13 17.80
#